data_eb50cf7ad9b9f4a16a3edddfd8b1832f
#
_entry.id   eb50cf7ad9b9f4a16a3edddfd8b1832f
#
_cell.length_a   1.000
_cell.length_b   1.000
_cell.length_c   1.000
_cell.angle_alpha   90.00
_cell.angle_beta   90.00
_cell.angle_gamma   90.00
#
_symmetry.space_group_name_H-M   'P 1'
#
loop_
_entity.id
_entity.type
_entity.pdbx_description
1 polymer ?
#
loop_
_entity_poly.entity_id
_entity_poly.type
_entity_poly.pdbx_seq_one_letter_code
_entity_poly.pdbx_strand_id
1 'polypeptide(L)'
;AMGSRERKYNALVTRHTITYDIDTQTVDYTLRPSRSFADAVAHTWLIMGEQQVSSIDLYGLYSIAESLPDERLGYFDYTFDDENDSLGDRVQAICNAASVVAYWDDGVLTFTRDQKVDYPAAVFNRANMKTDEYKMTYEATLPGGYDGVQVSYVHPTTNNKTYINYRVLNGAIVEQEAENPNKLEIVGFRN
;
A
#
# COMPACT_ATOMS: atom_id res chain seq x y z
N ALA A 1 45.87 12.83 16.29
CA ALA A 1 44.64 12.96 15.55
C ALA A 1 43.58 12.11 16.22
N MET A 2 42.59 12.71 16.89
CA MET A 2 41.44 11.99 17.42
C MET A 2 40.51 11.67 16.22
N GLY A 3 40.46 10.39 15.86
CA GLY A 3 39.51 9.93 14.85
C GLY A 3 38.09 10.16 15.35
N SER A 4 37.24 10.83 14.56
CA SER A 4 35.82 10.96 14.86
C SER A 4 35.22 9.57 14.82
N ARG A 5 34.70 9.06 15.95
CA ARG A 5 33.91 7.84 15.98
C ARG A 5 32.50 8.19 15.59
N GLU A 6 32.12 7.79 14.40
CA GLU A 6 30.71 7.84 13.98
C GLU A 6 29.89 6.88 14.85
N ARG A 7 28.94 7.41 15.60
CA ARG A 7 28.04 6.61 16.43
C ARG A 7 26.72 6.49 15.69
N LYS A 8 26.34 5.27 15.30
CA LYS A 8 25.00 4.99 14.74
C LYS A 8 24.10 4.54 15.88
N TYR A 9 22.97 5.19 16.01
CA TYR A 9 21.92 4.86 16.97
C TYR A 9 20.72 4.26 16.20
N ASN A 10 20.27 3.09 16.64
CA ASN A 10 19.01 2.51 16.19
C ASN A 10 18.02 2.57 17.34
N ALA A 11 16.83 3.06 17.09
CA ALA A 11 15.74 3.12 18.07
C ALA A 11 14.46 2.54 17.48
N LEU A 12 13.71 1.81 18.30
CA LEU A 12 12.32 1.47 18.00
C LEU A 12 11.46 2.66 18.41
N VAL A 13 10.72 3.20 17.45
CA VAL A 13 9.86 4.38 17.68
C VAL A 13 8.42 3.99 17.48
N THR A 14 7.53 4.47 18.35
CA THR A 14 6.09 4.33 18.17
C THR A 14 5.56 5.60 17.52
N ARG A 15 4.94 5.44 16.36
CA ARG A 15 4.28 6.54 15.66
C ARG A 15 2.98 6.93 16.37
N HIS A 16 2.75 8.24 16.51
CA HIS A 16 1.49 8.80 16.95
C HIS A 16 0.86 9.58 15.81
N THR A 17 -0.38 9.27 15.50
CA THR A 17 -1.13 9.85 14.38
C THR A 17 -2.48 10.38 14.84
N ILE A 18 -3.09 11.23 14.02
CA ILE A 18 -4.51 11.53 14.07
C ILE A 18 -5.29 10.30 13.58
N THR A 19 -6.60 10.26 13.80
CA THR A 19 -7.50 9.25 13.25
C THR A 19 -8.78 9.90 12.73
N TYR A 20 -9.57 9.14 11.99
CA TYR A 20 -10.88 9.57 11.51
C TYR A 20 -11.93 8.58 12.00
N ASP A 21 -12.99 9.11 12.56
CA ASP A 21 -14.13 8.34 13.01
C ASP A 21 -15.13 8.25 11.84
N ILE A 22 -15.36 7.03 11.35
CA ILE A 22 -16.20 6.78 10.18
C ILE A 22 -17.69 6.97 10.49
N ASP A 23 -18.11 6.73 11.73
CA ASP A 23 -19.52 6.84 12.14
C ASP A 23 -19.92 8.31 12.27
N THR A 24 -19.06 9.13 12.88
CA THR A 24 -19.30 10.56 13.06
C THR A 24 -18.80 11.41 11.91
N GLN A 25 -18.02 10.82 10.99
CA GLN A 25 -17.36 11.48 9.87
C GLN A 25 -16.49 12.68 10.28
N THR A 26 -15.79 12.53 11.39
CA THR A 26 -14.94 13.59 11.96
C THR A 26 -13.49 13.16 12.14
N VAL A 27 -12.56 14.10 11.98
CA VAL A 27 -11.14 13.89 12.26
C VAL A 27 -10.90 14.13 13.74
N ASP A 28 -10.35 13.14 14.45
CA ASP A 28 -9.82 13.31 15.79
C ASP A 28 -8.32 13.66 15.72
N TYR A 29 -8.01 14.90 16.04
CA TYR A 29 -6.65 15.44 16.04
C TYR A 29 -5.82 15.03 17.26
N THR A 30 -6.38 14.23 18.16
CA THR A 30 -5.64 13.71 19.31
C THR A 30 -4.64 12.64 18.84
N LEU A 31 -3.36 12.90 19.04
CA LEU A 31 -2.30 11.99 18.62
C LEU A 31 -2.32 10.71 19.46
N ARG A 32 -2.47 9.56 18.83
CA ARG A 32 -2.48 8.23 19.44
C ARG A 32 -1.53 7.27 18.75
N PRO A 33 -0.98 6.29 19.47
CA PRO A 33 -0.19 5.22 18.83
C PRO A 33 -1.01 4.50 17.76
N SER A 34 -0.50 4.42 16.55
CA SER A 34 -1.16 3.69 15.47
C SER A 34 -0.16 3.06 14.51
N ARG A 35 -0.55 1.90 13.98
CA ARG A 35 0.12 1.21 12.89
C ARG A 35 -0.72 1.19 11.61
N SER A 36 -1.96 1.70 11.66
CA SER A 36 -2.86 1.72 10.51
C SER A 36 -2.28 2.55 9.35
N PHE A 37 -2.37 2.01 8.14
CA PHE A 37 -2.02 2.76 6.93
C PHE A 37 -2.97 3.94 6.73
N ALA A 38 -4.26 3.79 7.07
CA ALA A 38 -5.24 4.86 6.92
C ALA A 38 -4.91 6.06 7.82
N ASP A 39 -4.57 5.81 9.10
CA ASP A 39 -4.09 6.86 9.99
C ASP A 39 -2.77 7.48 9.52
N ALA A 40 -1.89 6.66 8.93
CA ALA A 40 -0.64 7.16 8.35
C ALA A 40 -0.88 8.08 7.16
N VAL A 41 -1.79 7.72 6.25
CA VAL A 41 -2.17 8.57 5.11
C VAL A 41 -2.83 9.86 5.60
N ALA A 42 -3.83 9.76 6.48
CA ALA A 42 -4.53 10.92 7.02
C ALA A 42 -3.56 11.90 7.71
N HIS A 43 -2.66 11.38 8.55
CA HIS A 43 -1.66 12.20 9.24
C HIS A 43 -0.65 12.83 8.26
N THR A 44 -0.16 12.05 7.30
CA THR A 44 0.78 12.55 6.28
C THR A 44 0.14 13.64 5.43
N TRP A 45 -1.13 13.46 5.02
CA TRP A 45 -1.83 14.41 4.17
C TRP A 45 -2.22 15.70 4.92
N LEU A 46 -2.94 15.53 6.05
CA LEU A 46 -3.53 16.67 6.77
C LEU A 46 -2.53 17.43 7.65
N ILE A 47 -1.61 16.70 8.32
CA ILE A 47 -0.70 17.34 9.28
C ILE A 47 0.64 17.66 8.63
N MET A 48 1.29 16.69 8.00
CA MET A 48 2.61 16.94 7.41
C MET A 48 2.53 17.73 6.10
N GLY A 49 1.49 17.47 5.30
CA GLY A 49 1.23 18.17 4.05
C GLY A 49 0.39 19.43 4.17
N GLU A 50 -0.14 19.74 5.37
CA GLU A 50 -1.02 20.88 5.64
C GLU A 50 -2.20 21.02 4.67
N GLN A 51 -2.70 19.86 4.16
CA GLN A 51 -3.79 19.84 3.19
C GLN A 51 -5.16 19.93 3.87
N GLN A 52 -6.15 20.38 3.12
CA GLN A 52 -7.52 20.50 3.62
C GLN A 52 -8.20 19.12 3.71
N VAL A 53 -9.09 18.95 4.70
CA VAL A 53 -9.89 17.72 4.85
C VAL A 53 -10.76 17.45 3.61
N SER A 54 -11.25 18.51 2.95
CA SER A 54 -12.05 18.39 1.72
C SER A 54 -11.27 17.90 0.49
N SER A 55 -9.94 17.86 0.56
CA SER A 55 -9.10 17.41 -0.56
C SER A 55 -8.79 15.90 -0.54
N ILE A 56 -9.33 15.16 0.42
CA ILE A 56 -9.11 13.73 0.60
C ILE A 56 -10.40 13.00 0.98
N ASP A 57 -10.65 11.84 0.38
CA ASP A 57 -11.76 10.95 0.74
C ASP A 57 -11.38 10.08 1.96
N LEU A 58 -11.54 10.65 3.16
CA LEU A 58 -11.29 9.94 4.41
C LEU A 58 -12.28 8.80 4.62
N TYR A 59 -13.55 8.99 4.26
CA TYR A 59 -14.56 7.96 4.41
C TYR A 59 -14.20 6.70 3.58
N GLY A 60 -13.85 6.88 2.31
CA GLY A 60 -13.42 5.78 1.44
C GLY A 60 -12.14 5.11 1.95
N LEU A 61 -11.16 5.88 2.41
CA LEU A 61 -9.90 5.38 2.97
C LEU A 61 -10.13 4.48 4.18
N TYR A 62 -10.92 4.94 5.16
CA TYR A 62 -11.17 4.17 6.39
C TYR A 62 -12.13 3.01 6.15
N SER A 63 -13.09 3.13 5.23
CA SER A 63 -13.93 2.00 4.78
C SER A 63 -13.08 0.85 4.22
N ILE A 64 -12.03 1.18 3.46
CA ILE A 64 -11.05 0.17 2.99
C ILE A 64 -10.35 -0.47 4.18
N ALA A 65 -9.87 0.31 5.16
CA ALA A 65 -9.17 -0.21 6.32
C ALA A 65 -10.04 -1.15 7.15
N GLU A 66 -11.32 -0.82 7.37
CA GLU A 66 -12.28 -1.65 8.07
C GLU A 66 -12.69 -2.92 7.30
N SER A 67 -12.65 -2.87 5.97
CA SER A 67 -12.97 -4.02 5.11
C SER A 67 -11.86 -5.06 5.00
N LEU A 68 -10.68 -4.82 5.60
CA LEU A 68 -9.57 -5.76 5.54
C LEU A 68 -9.94 -7.08 6.25
N PRO A 69 -9.66 -8.24 5.64
CA PRO A 69 -9.94 -9.55 6.26
C PRO A 69 -9.07 -9.81 7.50
N ASP A 70 -7.96 -9.13 7.63
CA ASP A 70 -7.06 -9.11 8.79
C ASP A 70 -6.48 -7.69 8.89
N GLU A 71 -6.62 -7.06 10.06
CA GLU A 71 -6.13 -5.69 10.31
C GLU A 71 -4.64 -5.53 10.06
N ARG A 72 -3.86 -6.61 10.24
CA ARG A 72 -2.41 -6.62 10.00
C ARG A 72 -2.04 -6.34 8.55
N LEU A 73 -2.95 -6.60 7.60
CA LEU A 73 -2.77 -6.25 6.18
C LEU A 73 -2.77 -4.73 5.96
N GLY A 74 -3.25 -3.97 6.94
CA GLY A 74 -3.23 -2.52 6.97
C GLY A 74 -2.11 -1.93 7.81
N TYR A 75 -1.20 -2.73 8.37
CA TYR A 75 -0.09 -2.21 9.17
C TYR A 75 1.00 -1.63 8.28
N PHE A 76 1.45 -0.44 8.64
CA PHE A 76 2.53 0.28 7.97
C PHE A 76 3.56 0.73 8.98
N ASP A 77 4.77 0.16 8.90
CA ASP A 77 5.88 0.44 9.81
C ASP A 77 7.10 0.90 9.00
N TYR A 78 7.19 2.20 8.74
CA TYR A 78 8.27 2.80 7.98
C TYR A 78 8.62 4.20 8.48
N THR A 79 9.85 4.61 8.30
CA THR A 79 10.31 5.98 8.54
C THR A 79 10.79 6.57 7.22
N PHE A 80 10.14 7.63 6.77
CA PHE A 80 10.61 8.38 5.61
C PHE A 80 11.83 9.20 6.00
N ASP A 81 13.00 8.83 5.45
CA ASP A 81 14.29 9.45 5.71
C ASP A 81 14.84 10.20 4.48
N ASP A 82 14.18 10.10 3.33
CA ASP A 82 14.48 10.89 2.15
C ASP A 82 13.69 12.22 2.17
N GLU A 83 14.43 13.32 2.28
CA GLU A 83 13.84 14.67 2.25
C GLU A 83 13.29 15.06 0.88
N ASN A 84 13.69 14.35 -0.20
CA ASN A 84 13.22 14.61 -1.56
C ASN A 84 11.88 13.93 -1.88
N ASP A 85 11.42 13.00 -1.04
CA ASP A 85 10.13 12.36 -1.24
C ASP A 85 9.00 13.37 -1.19
N SER A 86 8.25 13.50 -2.29
CA SER A 86 7.08 14.35 -2.33
C SER A 86 5.96 13.81 -1.43
N LEU A 87 5.01 14.67 -1.08
CA LEU A 87 3.82 14.26 -0.33
C LEU A 87 3.06 13.13 -1.02
N GLY A 88 2.92 13.20 -2.35
CA GLY A 88 2.28 12.17 -3.16
C GLY A 88 3.03 10.84 -3.11
N ASP A 89 4.37 10.87 -3.20
CA ASP A 89 5.19 9.66 -3.14
C ASP A 89 5.05 8.96 -1.79
N ARG A 90 5.04 9.73 -0.69
CA ARG A 90 4.83 9.20 0.68
C ARG A 90 3.46 8.55 0.83
N VAL A 91 2.40 9.22 0.37
CA VAL A 91 1.04 8.66 0.39
C VAL A 91 0.97 7.38 -0.45
N GLN A 92 1.54 7.39 -1.65
CA GLN A 92 1.56 6.20 -2.50
C GLN A 92 2.34 5.03 -1.87
N ALA A 93 3.48 5.30 -1.22
CA ALA A 93 4.26 4.28 -0.52
C ALA A 93 3.47 3.65 0.65
N ILE A 94 2.73 4.47 1.42
CA ILE A 94 1.86 3.98 2.49
C ILE A 94 0.73 3.12 1.91
N CYS A 95 0.07 3.57 0.86
CA CYS A 95 -1.03 2.87 0.20
C CYS A 95 -0.58 1.53 -0.39
N ASN A 96 0.58 1.50 -1.04
CA ASN A 96 1.13 0.28 -1.65
C ASN A 96 1.33 -0.85 -0.63
N ALA A 97 1.69 -0.53 0.62
CA ALA A 97 1.85 -1.54 1.68
C ALA A 97 0.55 -2.27 2.01
N ALA A 98 -0.61 -1.64 1.82
CA ALA A 98 -1.93 -2.21 2.04
C ALA A 98 -2.62 -2.67 0.73
N SER A 99 -1.89 -2.70 -0.40
CA SER A 99 -2.44 -2.96 -1.74
C SER A 99 -3.56 -2.00 -2.12
N VAL A 100 -3.41 -0.74 -1.73
CA VAL A 100 -4.32 0.37 -2.02
C VAL A 100 -3.69 1.26 -3.06
N VAL A 101 -4.49 1.72 -4.01
CA VAL A 101 -4.10 2.70 -5.03
C VAL A 101 -4.74 4.04 -4.68
N ALA A 102 -3.92 5.08 -4.57
CA ALA A 102 -4.38 6.46 -4.44
C ALA A 102 -4.45 7.11 -5.83
N TYR A 103 -5.53 7.81 -6.11
CA TYR A 103 -5.72 8.50 -7.39
C TYR A 103 -6.55 9.78 -7.19
N TRP A 104 -6.49 10.66 -8.16
CA TRP A 104 -7.30 11.89 -8.15
C TRP A 104 -8.63 11.67 -8.84
N ASP A 105 -9.72 12.02 -8.16
CA ASP A 105 -11.06 12.06 -8.72
C ASP A 105 -11.69 13.43 -8.42
N ASP A 106 -11.95 14.19 -9.46
CA ASP A 106 -12.51 15.56 -9.40
C ASP A 106 -11.83 16.49 -8.36
N GLY A 107 -10.49 16.38 -8.26
CA GLY A 107 -9.68 17.19 -7.34
C GLY A 107 -9.64 16.69 -5.90
N VAL A 108 -10.20 15.51 -5.62
CA VAL A 108 -10.15 14.83 -4.33
C VAL A 108 -9.23 13.62 -4.43
N LEU A 109 -8.33 13.45 -3.47
CA LEU A 109 -7.50 12.26 -3.35
C LEU A 109 -8.36 11.09 -2.88
N THR A 110 -8.55 10.11 -3.75
CA THR A 110 -9.46 8.98 -3.58
C THR A 110 -8.68 7.66 -3.57
N PHE A 111 -9.28 6.62 -3.00
CA PHE A 111 -8.60 5.35 -2.76
C PHE A 111 -9.40 4.17 -3.28
N THR A 112 -8.71 3.18 -3.82
CA THR A 112 -9.28 1.88 -4.15
C THR A 112 -8.32 0.77 -3.78
N ARG A 113 -8.85 -0.37 -3.35
CA ARG A 113 -8.03 -1.53 -3.03
C ARG A 113 -8.07 -2.54 -4.17
N ASP A 114 -6.91 -3.06 -4.54
CA ASP A 114 -6.82 -4.21 -5.44
C ASP A 114 -7.22 -5.46 -4.68
N GLN A 115 -8.45 -5.93 -4.92
CA GLN A 115 -9.02 -7.10 -4.27
C GLN A 115 -10.01 -7.80 -5.19
N LYS A 116 -10.25 -9.08 -4.91
CA LYS A 116 -11.30 -9.82 -5.60
C LYS A 116 -12.66 -9.17 -5.32
N VAL A 117 -13.39 -8.88 -6.37
CA VAL A 117 -14.80 -8.40 -6.31
C VAL A 117 -15.73 -9.46 -6.88
N ASP A 118 -16.94 -9.56 -6.32
CA ASP A 118 -17.92 -10.55 -6.75
C ASP A 118 -18.64 -10.13 -8.04
N TYR A 119 -18.65 -8.84 -8.33
CA TYR A 119 -19.33 -8.28 -9.50
C TYR A 119 -18.36 -7.44 -10.35
N PRO A 120 -18.45 -7.52 -11.69
CA PRO A 120 -17.63 -6.67 -12.54
C PRO A 120 -18.01 -5.20 -12.39
N ALA A 121 -17.01 -4.33 -12.23
CA ALA A 121 -17.22 -2.88 -12.16
C ALA A 121 -17.71 -2.28 -13.49
N ALA A 122 -17.36 -2.91 -14.62
CA ALA A 122 -17.82 -2.51 -15.95
C ALA A 122 -17.91 -3.72 -16.88
N VAL A 123 -18.85 -3.66 -17.83
CA VAL A 123 -18.99 -4.63 -18.91
C VAL A 123 -18.76 -3.93 -20.24
N PHE A 124 -17.76 -4.39 -20.97
CA PHE A 124 -17.43 -3.88 -22.29
C PHE A 124 -18.03 -4.78 -23.37
N ASN A 125 -18.77 -4.20 -24.30
CA ASN A 125 -19.37 -4.89 -25.44
C ASN A 125 -19.39 -3.97 -26.67
N ARG A 126 -19.79 -4.50 -27.82
CA ARG A 126 -19.80 -3.74 -29.07
C ARG A 126 -20.67 -2.46 -29.04
N ALA A 127 -21.59 -2.35 -28.10
CA ALA A 127 -22.47 -1.19 -28.01
C ALA A 127 -21.82 -0.01 -27.24
N ASN A 128 -20.90 -0.31 -26.32
CA ASN A 128 -20.24 0.70 -25.49
C ASN A 128 -18.74 0.85 -25.75
N MET A 129 -18.20 0.12 -26.76
CA MET A 129 -16.84 0.29 -27.24
C MET A 129 -16.85 0.92 -28.63
N LYS A 130 -15.90 1.81 -28.87
CA LYS A 130 -15.74 2.42 -30.18
C LYS A 130 -15.27 1.36 -31.18
N THR A 131 -15.95 1.28 -32.34
CA THR A 131 -15.63 0.31 -33.38
C THR A 131 -14.21 0.51 -33.88
N ASP A 132 -13.47 -0.58 -34.07
CA ASP A 132 -12.11 -0.64 -34.62
C ASP A 132 -10.98 -0.03 -33.73
N GLU A 133 -11.27 0.39 -32.50
CA GLU A 133 -10.26 0.92 -31.57
C GLU A 133 -9.92 -0.01 -30.41
N TYR A 134 -10.40 -1.26 -30.40
CA TYR A 134 -10.04 -2.21 -29.37
C TYR A 134 -9.22 -3.39 -29.94
N LYS A 135 -8.29 -3.85 -29.11
CA LYS A 135 -7.49 -5.06 -29.38
C LYS A 135 -7.66 -6.03 -28.22
N MET A 136 -7.98 -7.27 -28.53
CA MET A 136 -8.00 -8.34 -27.56
C MET A 136 -6.74 -9.19 -27.73
N THR A 137 -5.96 -9.33 -26.67
CA THR A 137 -4.77 -10.18 -26.62
C THR A 137 -4.98 -11.23 -25.54
N TYR A 138 -4.69 -12.48 -25.87
CA TYR A 138 -4.71 -13.58 -24.91
C TYR A 138 -3.28 -13.97 -24.57
N GLU A 139 -2.96 -14.00 -23.28
CA GLU A 139 -1.70 -14.51 -22.77
C GLU A 139 -1.97 -15.77 -21.97
N ALA A 140 -1.24 -16.84 -22.27
CA ALA A 140 -1.39 -18.14 -21.59
C ALA A 140 -0.52 -18.23 -20.32
N THR A 141 0.33 -17.23 -20.10
CA THR A 141 1.24 -17.14 -18.93
C THR A 141 0.85 -15.98 -18.02
N LEU A 142 1.38 -15.98 -16.82
CA LEU A 142 1.28 -14.80 -15.94
C LEU A 142 1.86 -13.56 -16.64
N PRO A 143 1.31 -12.36 -16.40
CA PRO A 143 1.81 -11.11 -16.95
C PRO A 143 3.34 -11.00 -16.76
N GLY A 144 4.07 -10.66 -17.83
CA GLY A 144 5.53 -10.60 -17.80
C GLY A 144 6.26 -11.94 -17.92
N GLY A 145 5.54 -13.07 -18.14
CA GLY A 145 6.13 -14.41 -18.28
C GLY A 145 6.66 -15.00 -16.97
N TYR A 146 6.26 -14.44 -15.83
CA TYR A 146 6.63 -14.93 -14.51
C TYR A 146 5.84 -16.20 -14.16
N ASP A 147 6.46 -17.12 -13.39
CA ASP A 147 5.82 -18.32 -12.85
C ASP A 147 5.53 -18.24 -11.35
N GLY A 148 5.88 -17.12 -10.74
CA GLY A 148 5.64 -16.86 -9.33
C GLY A 148 6.06 -15.45 -8.91
N VAL A 149 6.09 -15.23 -7.60
CA VAL A 149 6.47 -13.96 -6.98
C VAL A 149 7.44 -14.20 -5.83
N GLN A 150 8.43 -13.34 -5.72
CA GLN A 150 9.29 -13.21 -4.54
C GLN A 150 9.06 -11.84 -3.91
N VAL A 151 8.56 -11.83 -2.68
CA VAL A 151 8.35 -10.59 -1.92
C VAL A 151 9.44 -10.46 -0.88
N SER A 152 10.13 -9.31 -0.87
CA SER A 152 11.08 -8.96 0.18
C SER A 152 10.42 -8.08 1.24
N TYR A 153 10.70 -8.39 2.50
CA TYR A 153 10.20 -7.62 3.65
C TYR A 153 11.24 -7.63 4.78
N VAL A 154 11.02 -6.80 5.80
CA VAL A 154 11.88 -6.76 7.00
C VAL A 154 11.23 -7.60 8.10
N HIS A 155 11.94 -8.65 8.53
CA HIS A 155 11.47 -9.52 9.60
C HIS A 155 11.41 -8.76 10.94
N PRO A 156 10.27 -8.77 11.66
CA PRO A 156 10.03 -7.89 12.81
C PRO A 156 10.98 -8.16 13.99
N THR A 157 11.39 -9.42 14.19
CA THR A 157 12.24 -9.81 15.33
C THR A 157 13.73 -9.64 15.02
N THR A 158 14.18 -10.06 13.83
CA THR A 158 15.60 -10.07 13.46
C THR A 158 16.05 -8.75 12.82
N ASN A 159 15.08 -7.94 12.37
CA ASN A 159 15.30 -6.71 11.61
C ASN A 159 16.15 -6.91 10.34
N ASN A 160 16.14 -8.13 9.81
CA ASN A 160 16.86 -8.49 8.59
C ASN A 160 15.88 -8.57 7.42
N LYS A 161 16.38 -8.25 6.22
CA LYS A 161 15.62 -8.46 4.98
C LYS A 161 15.40 -9.95 4.77
N THR A 162 14.16 -10.35 4.58
CA THR A 162 13.70 -11.74 4.40
C THR A 162 12.84 -11.81 3.15
N TYR A 163 12.66 -13.01 2.63
CA TYR A 163 11.94 -13.26 1.38
C TYR A 163 10.84 -14.29 1.60
N ILE A 164 9.69 -14.05 0.98
CA ILE A 164 8.62 -15.05 0.83
C ILE A 164 8.48 -15.33 -0.66
N ASN A 165 8.39 -16.60 -1.01
CA ASN A 165 8.29 -17.04 -2.39
C ASN A 165 6.97 -17.80 -2.60
N TYR A 166 6.23 -17.44 -3.63
CA TYR A 166 5.05 -18.16 -4.07
C TYR A 166 5.16 -18.49 -5.56
N ARG A 167 4.74 -19.69 -5.92
CA ARG A 167 4.73 -20.18 -7.29
C ARG A 167 3.34 -20.69 -7.68
N VAL A 168 2.97 -20.54 -8.95
CA VAL A 168 1.80 -21.19 -9.53
C VAL A 168 2.20 -22.54 -10.08
N LEU A 169 1.69 -23.60 -9.48
CA LEU A 169 1.93 -24.98 -9.92
C LEU A 169 0.59 -25.67 -10.20
N ASN A 170 0.37 -26.12 -11.43
CA ASN A 170 -0.88 -26.77 -11.85
C ASN A 170 -2.15 -25.97 -11.52
N GLY A 171 -2.08 -24.64 -11.62
CA GLY A 171 -3.19 -23.73 -11.31
C GLY A 171 -3.40 -23.44 -9.81
N ALA A 172 -2.58 -24.00 -8.93
CA ALA A 172 -2.60 -23.71 -7.49
C ALA A 172 -1.42 -22.83 -7.09
N ILE A 173 -1.64 -21.95 -6.11
CA ILE A 173 -0.58 -21.14 -5.50
C ILE A 173 0.04 -21.96 -4.38
N VAL A 174 1.36 -22.16 -4.45
CA VAL A 174 2.13 -22.90 -3.43
C VAL A 174 3.28 -22.03 -2.94
N GLU A 175 3.62 -22.16 -1.65
CA GLU A 175 4.79 -21.52 -1.05
C GLU A 175 6.05 -22.31 -1.44
N GLN A 176 6.65 -21.90 -2.54
CA GLN A 176 7.84 -22.50 -3.11
C GLN A 176 8.57 -21.47 -3.96
N GLU A 177 9.88 -21.63 -4.11
CA GLU A 177 10.69 -20.80 -4.99
C GLU A 177 10.29 -21.01 -6.46
N ALA A 178 10.07 -19.93 -7.18
CA ALA A 178 9.75 -19.91 -8.59
C ALA A 178 11.02 -19.91 -9.44
N GLU A 179 10.94 -20.42 -10.66
CA GLU A 179 12.07 -20.41 -11.60
C GLU A 179 12.32 -19.01 -12.17
N ASN A 180 11.23 -18.29 -12.46
CA ASN A 180 11.27 -16.91 -12.94
C ASN A 180 10.31 -16.02 -12.10
N PRO A 181 10.67 -15.68 -10.84
CA PRO A 181 9.78 -14.91 -9.98
C PRO A 181 9.73 -13.43 -10.38
N ASN A 182 8.55 -12.82 -10.28
CA ASN A 182 8.43 -11.37 -10.19
C ASN A 182 8.92 -10.94 -8.80
N LYS A 183 9.95 -10.09 -8.75
CA LYS A 183 10.56 -9.64 -7.49
C LYS A 183 9.92 -8.32 -7.06
N LEU A 184 9.25 -8.35 -5.92
CA LEU A 184 8.60 -7.19 -5.32
C LEU A 184 9.28 -6.81 -4.02
N GLU A 185 9.47 -5.53 -3.82
CA GLU A 185 9.90 -4.95 -2.55
C GLU A 185 8.79 -4.08 -2.00
N ILE A 186 8.24 -4.46 -0.85
CA ILE A 186 7.18 -3.71 -0.19
C ILE A 186 7.79 -2.97 0.97
N VAL A 187 7.81 -1.65 0.86
CA VAL A 187 8.29 -0.75 1.90
C VAL A 187 7.26 -0.66 3.02
N GLY A 188 7.73 -0.69 4.26
CA GLY A 188 6.86 -0.51 5.43
C GLY A 188 6.07 -1.75 5.86
N PHE A 189 6.22 -2.89 5.16
CA PHE A 189 5.61 -4.14 5.53
C PHE A 189 6.52 -4.91 6.49
N ARG A 190 6.01 -5.17 7.69
CA ARG A 190 6.63 -6.02 8.73
C ARG A 190 5.62 -7.07 9.16
N ASN A 191 5.83 -8.29 8.76
CA ASN A 191 4.99 -9.41 9.18
C ASN A 191 5.66 -10.20 10.30
#